data_d592a9371a7f23a8054ea8f5a237d0fd
#
_entry.id   d592a9371a7f23a8054ea8f5a237d0fd
#
_cell.length_a   1.000
_cell.length_b   1.000
_cell.length_c   1.000
_cell.angle_alpha   90.00
_cell.angle_beta   90.00
_cell.angle_gamma   90.00
#
_symmetry.space_group_name_H-M   'P 1'
#
loop_
_entity.id
_entity.type
_entity.pdbx_description
1 polymer ?
#
loop_
_entity_poly.entity_id
_entity_poly.type
_entity_poly.pdbx_seq_one_letter_code
_entity_poly.pdbx_strand_id
1 'polypeptide(L)'
;MAIIGPNRQIKLMQYICDLHIHSKYSRATSKETDIENLNKWARIKGVNVLATGDFTHPLWLKELKEVLEPAENGLYKFKSNKTKNKKNNGNGFILNGNHNHQPEVRFILNTEISSIYSKNGKTRKIHNLVFAPSFEIVEKINTHLGWIGNLKSDGRPILGLDAKELAKIVFNISPECMI
;
A
#
# COMPACT_ATOMS: atom_id res chain seq x y z
N MET A 1 -45.10 -7.89 26.20
CA MET A 1 -45.30 -7.80 24.74
C MET A 1 -44.19 -6.96 24.19
N ALA A 2 -43.12 -7.60 23.66
CA ALA A 2 -41.94 -6.90 23.15
C ALA A 2 -42.21 -6.49 21.70
N ILE A 3 -42.20 -5.19 21.43
CA ILE A 3 -42.36 -4.64 20.08
C ILE A 3 -41.00 -4.86 19.36
N ILE A 4 -40.98 -5.84 18.45
CA ILE A 4 -39.85 -6.04 17.52
C ILE A 4 -39.90 -4.87 16.55
N GLY A 5 -38.94 -3.95 16.70
CA GLY A 5 -38.76 -2.83 15.78
C GLY A 5 -38.40 -3.29 14.36
N PRO A 6 -38.57 -2.42 13.34
CA PRO A 6 -38.46 -2.80 11.94
C PRO A 6 -37.07 -3.35 11.60
N ASN A 7 -37.04 -4.47 10.89
CA ASN A 7 -35.88 -5.14 10.33
C ASN A 7 -34.90 -4.14 9.71
N ARG A 8 -33.82 -3.79 10.41
CA ARG A 8 -32.68 -3.15 9.78
C ARG A 8 -32.05 -4.16 8.83
N GLN A 9 -32.35 -4.04 7.55
CA GLN A 9 -31.60 -4.74 6.53
C GLN A 9 -30.14 -4.27 6.65
N ILE A 10 -29.27 -5.15 7.10
CA ILE A 10 -27.82 -4.94 7.08
C ILE A 10 -27.42 -4.93 5.60
N LYS A 11 -27.23 -3.75 5.03
CA LYS A 11 -26.68 -3.59 3.69
C LYS A 11 -25.21 -4.03 3.77
N LEU A 12 -24.93 -5.25 3.31
CA LEU A 12 -23.55 -5.71 3.15
C LEU A 12 -22.85 -4.81 2.14
N MET A 13 -21.85 -4.05 2.61
CA MET A 13 -20.97 -3.30 1.73
C MET A 13 -19.85 -4.23 1.27
N GLN A 14 -19.69 -4.32 -0.05
CA GLN A 14 -18.60 -5.08 -0.67
C GLN A 14 -17.48 -4.12 -1.03
N TYR A 15 -16.24 -4.46 -0.66
CA TYR A 15 -15.04 -3.72 -1.02
C TYR A 15 -14.15 -4.59 -1.90
N ILE A 16 -13.63 -4.00 -2.98
CA ILE A 16 -12.65 -4.61 -3.86
C ILE A 16 -11.29 -4.08 -3.45
N CYS A 17 -10.37 -4.98 -3.10
CA CYS A 17 -9.03 -4.63 -2.63
C CYS A 17 -7.98 -5.20 -3.58
N ASP A 18 -6.97 -4.40 -3.92
CA ASP A 18 -5.74 -4.87 -4.56
C ASP A 18 -4.57 -4.60 -3.60
N LEU A 19 -4.09 -5.69 -2.98
CA LEU A 19 -3.14 -5.63 -1.87
C LEU A 19 -1.70 -5.96 -2.27
N HIS A 20 -1.44 -6.20 -3.57
CA HIS A 20 -0.12 -6.52 -4.06
C HIS A 20 0.20 -5.80 -5.36
N ILE A 21 0.82 -4.63 -5.23
CA ILE A 21 1.31 -3.83 -6.35
C ILE A 21 2.73 -3.35 -6.08
N HIS A 22 3.36 -2.80 -7.11
CA HIS A 22 4.67 -2.19 -7.06
C HIS A 22 4.64 -0.76 -7.60
N SER A 23 5.56 0.06 -7.14
CA SER A 23 5.76 1.43 -7.61
C SER A 23 6.72 1.51 -8.79
N LYS A 24 6.88 2.71 -9.34
CA LYS A 24 7.88 3.03 -10.38
C LYS A 24 9.35 2.77 -9.95
N TYR A 25 9.59 2.51 -8.67
CA TYR A 25 10.91 2.22 -8.11
C TYR A 25 11.25 0.71 -8.09
N SER A 26 10.30 -0.15 -8.40
CA SER A 26 10.54 -1.58 -8.58
C SER A 26 10.98 -1.90 -10.00
N ARG A 27 11.84 -2.92 -10.13
CA ARG A 27 12.26 -3.43 -11.45
C ARG A 27 11.07 -3.96 -12.23
N ALA A 28 11.15 -3.79 -13.55
CA ALA A 28 10.13 -4.26 -14.50
C ALA A 28 8.74 -3.62 -14.31
N THR A 29 8.64 -2.47 -13.63
CA THR A 29 7.43 -1.67 -13.57
C THR A 29 7.50 -0.46 -14.51
N SER A 30 6.35 0.11 -14.85
CA SER A 30 6.29 1.36 -15.61
C SER A 30 6.77 2.53 -14.75
N LYS A 31 7.48 3.48 -15.35
CA LYS A 31 7.84 4.75 -14.69
C LYS A 31 6.61 5.62 -14.36
N GLU A 32 5.48 5.32 -14.99
CA GLU A 32 4.19 5.97 -14.73
C GLU A 32 3.43 5.35 -13.54
N THR A 33 3.99 4.33 -12.88
CA THR A 33 3.39 3.73 -11.70
C THR A 33 3.68 4.62 -10.47
N ASP A 34 3.23 5.85 -10.54
CA ASP A 34 3.18 6.79 -9.42
C ASP A 34 1.82 6.73 -8.70
N ILE A 35 1.75 7.34 -7.52
CA ILE A 35 0.57 7.23 -6.67
C ILE A 35 -0.68 7.91 -7.27
N GLU A 36 -0.50 8.93 -8.10
CA GLU A 36 -1.60 9.64 -8.78
C GLU A 36 -2.22 8.74 -9.86
N ASN A 37 -1.37 8.09 -10.68
CA ASN A 37 -1.83 7.14 -11.69
C ASN A 37 -2.43 5.88 -11.07
N LEU A 38 -1.85 5.38 -9.98
CA LEU A 38 -2.41 4.27 -9.21
C LEU A 38 -3.83 4.60 -8.71
N ASN A 39 -4.05 5.78 -8.13
CA ASN A 39 -5.36 6.26 -7.72
C ASN A 39 -6.34 6.35 -8.90
N LYS A 40 -5.90 6.92 -10.02
CA LYS A 40 -6.71 7.03 -11.25
C LYS A 40 -7.17 5.65 -11.72
N TRP A 41 -6.25 4.71 -11.84
CA TRP A 41 -6.57 3.36 -12.32
C TRP A 41 -7.39 2.55 -11.33
N ALA A 42 -7.18 2.71 -10.01
CA ALA A 42 -8.02 2.11 -9.00
C ALA A 42 -9.48 2.55 -9.15
N ARG A 43 -9.73 3.84 -9.35
CA ARG A 43 -11.09 4.37 -9.63
C ARG A 43 -11.70 3.78 -10.89
N ILE A 44 -10.94 3.73 -12.00
CA ILE A 44 -11.43 3.17 -13.28
C ILE A 44 -11.80 1.70 -13.14
N LYS A 45 -11.00 0.93 -12.36
CA LYS A 45 -11.21 -0.51 -12.14
C LYS A 45 -12.20 -0.83 -11.02
N GLY A 46 -12.68 0.17 -10.29
CA GLY A 46 -13.58 -0.04 -9.14
C GLY A 46 -12.88 -0.61 -7.90
N VAL A 47 -11.56 -0.45 -7.78
CA VAL A 47 -10.80 -0.83 -6.57
C VAL A 47 -11.04 0.20 -5.48
N ASN A 48 -11.48 -0.24 -4.32
CA ASN A 48 -11.80 0.60 -3.17
C ASN A 48 -10.60 0.79 -2.24
N VAL A 49 -9.81 -0.29 -2.02
CA VAL A 49 -8.60 -0.26 -1.19
C VAL A 49 -7.43 -0.73 -2.04
N LEU A 50 -6.41 0.11 -2.16
CA LEU A 50 -5.22 -0.15 -2.94
C LEU A 50 -3.99 -0.14 -2.04
N ALA A 51 -3.15 -1.15 -2.16
CA ALA A 51 -1.84 -1.14 -1.53
C ALA A 51 -0.96 -0.04 -2.14
N THR A 52 -0.05 0.54 -1.34
CA THR A 52 0.92 1.53 -1.86
C THR A 52 2.08 0.90 -2.61
N GLY A 53 2.41 -0.35 -2.27
CA GLY A 53 3.67 -0.97 -2.69
C GLY A 53 4.89 -0.30 -2.04
N ASP A 54 5.98 -1.01 -2.02
CA ASP A 54 7.36 -0.53 -1.96
C ASP A 54 7.70 0.54 -0.89
N PHE A 55 7.01 0.56 0.27
CA PHE A 55 7.26 1.58 1.31
C PHE A 55 8.70 1.55 1.85
N THR A 56 9.46 0.49 1.58
CA THR A 56 10.88 0.39 1.96
C THR A 56 11.77 1.29 1.13
N HIS A 57 11.36 1.65 -0.10
CA HIS A 57 12.15 2.52 -0.95
C HIS A 57 12.05 3.98 -0.48
N PRO A 58 13.17 4.65 -0.12
CA PRO A 58 13.14 5.95 0.57
C PRO A 58 12.51 7.07 -0.25
N LEU A 59 12.72 7.09 -1.57
CA LEU A 59 12.10 8.10 -2.43
C LEU A 59 10.60 7.88 -2.57
N TRP A 60 10.16 6.61 -2.66
CA TRP A 60 8.74 6.30 -2.69
C TRP A 60 8.04 6.66 -1.38
N LEU A 61 8.63 6.28 -0.25
CA LEU A 61 8.11 6.66 1.07
C LEU A 61 7.96 8.18 1.23
N LYS A 62 8.95 8.94 0.74
CA LYS A 62 8.87 10.41 0.72
C LYS A 62 7.67 10.89 -0.10
N GLU A 63 7.49 10.40 -1.33
CA GLU A 63 6.35 10.76 -2.18
C GLU A 63 5.01 10.41 -1.51
N LEU A 64 4.88 9.22 -0.92
CA LEU A 64 3.67 8.82 -0.20
C LEU A 64 3.34 9.78 0.95
N LYS A 65 4.32 10.15 1.78
CA LYS A 65 4.13 11.10 2.90
C LYS A 65 3.75 12.50 2.43
N GLU A 66 4.20 12.90 1.24
CA GLU A 66 3.86 14.20 0.67
C GLU A 66 2.40 14.29 0.21
N VAL A 67 1.82 13.18 -0.30
CA VAL A 67 0.52 13.21 -0.97
C VAL A 67 -0.60 12.54 -0.19
N LEU A 68 -0.29 11.64 0.74
CA LEU A 68 -1.27 10.92 1.54
C LEU A 68 -1.44 11.52 2.93
N GLU A 69 -2.66 11.43 3.45
CA GLU A 69 -3.02 11.73 4.84
C GLU A 69 -3.82 10.58 5.45
N PRO A 70 -3.79 10.40 6.79
CA PRO A 70 -4.61 9.39 7.45
C PRO A 70 -6.11 9.57 7.13
N ALA A 71 -6.81 8.46 6.99
CA ALA A 71 -8.25 8.38 6.86
C ALA A 71 -8.84 7.55 8.01
N GLU A 72 -9.32 6.35 7.73
CA GLU A 72 -9.72 5.39 8.75
C GLU A 72 -8.48 4.70 9.34
N ASN A 73 -8.64 3.98 10.45
CA ASN A 73 -7.53 3.32 11.13
C ASN A 73 -6.74 2.39 10.17
N GLY A 74 -5.44 2.64 10.03
CA GLY A 74 -4.55 1.89 9.12
C GLY A 74 -4.71 2.22 7.64
N LEU A 75 -5.63 3.11 7.27
CA LEU A 75 -5.88 3.52 5.88
C LEU A 75 -5.53 5.00 5.66
N TYR A 76 -5.24 5.31 4.40
CA TYR A 76 -4.83 6.62 3.95
C TYR A 76 -5.67 7.06 2.75
N LYS A 77 -5.71 8.36 2.49
CA LYS A 77 -6.32 8.98 1.32
C LYS A 77 -5.45 10.11 0.79
N PHE A 78 -5.76 10.61 -0.39
CA PHE A 78 -5.09 11.80 -0.90
C PHE A 78 -5.42 13.04 -0.05
N LYS A 79 -4.41 13.88 0.18
CA LYS A 79 -4.58 15.20 0.82
C LYS A 79 -5.48 16.08 -0.04
N SER A 80 -6.52 16.65 0.56
CA SER A 80 -7.56 17.43 -0.12
C SER A 80 -7.04 18.65 -0.91
N ASN A 81 -5.88 19.19 -0.51
CA ASN A 81 -5.33 20.41 -1.12
C ASN A 81 -4.51 20.19 -2.41
N LYS A 82 -4.15 18.94 -2.78
CA LYS A 82 -3.38 18.66 -4.01
C LYS A 82 -4.23 18.36 -5.23
N THR A 83 -5.52 18.08 -5.07
CA THR A 83 -6.43 17.81 -6.20
C THR A 83 -6.84 19.04 -6.99
N LYS A 84 -6.54 20.26 -6.52
CA LYS A 84 -7.03 21.51 -7.13
C LYS A 84 -6.12 22.17 -8.17
N ASN A 85 -4.87 21.73 -8.36
CA ASN A 85 -3.87 22.50 -9.13
C ASN A 85 -3.28 21.84 -10.39
N LYS A 86 -3.80 20.71 -10.89
CA LYS A 86 -3.48 20.29 -12.25
C LYS A 86 -4.63 20.63 -13.19
N LYS A 87 -4.52 21.77 -13.90
CA LYS A 87 -5.27 22.00 -15.14
C LYS A 87 -4.98 20.83 -16.06
N ASN A 88 -6.03 20.08 -16.42
CA ASN A 88 -5.98 19.00 -17.41
C ASN A 88 -5.55 19.55 -18.77
N ASN A 89 -4.26 19.57 -19.04
CA ASN A 89 -3.73 19.68 -20.40
C ASN A 89 -3.34 18.27 -20.85
N GLY A 90 -4.24 17.58 -21.46
CA GLY A 90 -3.97 16.27 -22.07
C GLY A 90 -5.25 15.55 -22.43
N ASN A 91 -5.36 15.09 -23.66
CA ASN A 91 -6.45 14.31 -24.23
C ASN A 91 -6.81 13.11 -23.33
N GLY A 92 -7.63 13.35 -22.34
CA GLY A 92 -8.15 12.32 -21.45
C GLY A 92 -9.42 11.73 -22.05
N PHE A 93 -9.44 10.43 -22.23
CA PHE A 93 -10.64 9.65 -22.50
C PHE A 93 -11.70 10.03 -21.45
N ILE A 94 -12.67 10.85 -21.85
CA ILE A 94 -13.80 11.22 -20.98
C ILE A 94 -14.74 10.03 -21.01
N LEU A 95 -14.70 9.19 -19.98
CA LEU A 95 -15.78 8.27 -19.72
C LEU A 95 -16.98 9.12 -19.26
N ASN A 96 -17.96 9.30 -20.17
CA ASN A 96 -19.24 9.94 -19.86
C ASN A 96 -20.01 9.07 -18.86
N GLY A 97 -19.72 9.24 -17.58
CA GLY A 97 -20.44 8.65 -16.47
C GLY A 97 -20.45 9.65 -15.33
N ASN A 98 -21.59 9.81 -14.67
CA ASN A 98 -21.77 10.69 -13.52
C ASN A 98 -20.73 10.37 -12.42
N HIS A 99 -19.59 11.07 -12.42
CA HIS A 99 -18.46 10.88 -11.49
C HIS A 99 -18.75 11.31 -10.05
N ASN A 100 -19.99 11.74 -9.74
CA ASN A 100 -20.33 12.28 -8.41
C ASN A 100 -20.55 11.22 -7.32
N HIS A 101 -20.39 9.89 -7.62
CA HIS A 101 -20.68 8.83 -6.63
C HIS A 101 -19.66 7.69 -6.59
N GLN A 102 -18.48 7.84 -7.22
CA GLN A 102 -17.46 6.82 -7.01
C GLN A 102 -16.80 7.00 -5.63
N PRO A 103 -16.75 5.96 -4.80
CA PRO A 103 -16.12 6.04 -3.49
C PRO A 103 -14.65 6.44 -3.66
N GLU A 104 -14.18 7.27 -2.73
CA GLU A 104 -12.78 7.67 -2.66
C GLU A 104 -11.91 6.44 -2.39
N VAL A 105 -10.81 6.28 -3.17
CA VAL A 105 -9.87 5.17 -2.97
C VAL A 105 -9.15 5.35 -1.63
N ARG A 106 -9.05 4.25 -0.89
CA ARG A 106 -8.22 4.15 0.30
C ARG A 106 -6.92 3.46 -0.04
N PHE A 107 -5.85 3.86 0.62
CA PHE A 107 -4.52 3.28 0.48
C PHE A 107 -4.12 2.58 1.77
N ILE A 108 -3.50 1.40 1.64
CA ILE A 108 -2.88 0.69 2.76
C ILE A 108 -1.37 0.62 2.52
N LEU A 109 -0.59 0.97 3.56
CA LEU A 109 0.87 0.96 3.46
C LEU A 109 1.38 -0.47 3.43
N ASN A 110 2.06 -0.84 2.33
CA ASN A 110 2.67 -2.16 2.22
C ASN A 110 3.99 -2.13 1.45
N THR A 111 4.72 -3.22 1.54
CA THR A 111 5.91 -3.53 0.74
C THR A 111 6.05 -5.03 0.58
N GLU A 112 6.69 -5.47 -0.50
CA GLU A 112 7.14 -6.84 -0.66
C GLU A 112 8.62 -6.94 -0.30
N ILE A 113 8.96 -7.92 0.55
CA ILE A 113 10.34 -8.27 0.90
C ILE A 113 10.69 -9.64 0.32
N SER A 114 11.70 -9.69 -0.55
CA SER A 114 12.26 -10.96 -1.03
C SER A 114 13.27 -11.49 -0.02
N SER A 115 12.84 -12.44 0.81
CA SER A 115 13.72 -13.19 1.72
C SER A 115 14.45 -14.27 0.94
N ILE A 116 15.72 -14.06 0.62
CA ILE A 116 16.58 -15.04 -0.06
C ILE A 116 17.73 -15.41 0.87
N TYR A 117 17.68 -16.62 1.42
CA TYR A 117 18.63 -17.09 2.44
C TYR A 117 18.92 -18.59 2.34
N SER A 118 19.98 -19.05 2.99
CA SER A 118 20.34 -20.47 3.07
C SER A 118 19.93 -21.03 4.42
N LYS A 119 19.25 -22.18 4.43
CA LYS A 119 18.85 -22.88 5.65
C LYS A 119 18.91 -24.38 5.44
N ASN A 120 19.64 -25.08 6.31
CA ASN A 120 19.88 -26.51 6.24
C ASN A 120 20.42 -26.95 4.87
N GLY A 121 21.41 -26.22 4.36
CA GLY A 121 22.07 -26.51 3.07
C GLY A 121 21.18 -26.23 1.84
N LYS A 122 20.00 -25.64 2.00
CA LYS A 122 19.07 -25.33 0.88
C LYS A 122 18.80 -23.85 0.80
N THR A 123 18.82 -23.29 -0.41
CA THR A 123 18.38 -21.92 -0.67
C THR A 123 16.87 -21.82 -0.53
N ARG A 124 16.42 -20.82 0.23
CA ARG A 124 15.02 -20.44 0.38
C ARG A 124 14.81 -19.12 -0.34
N LYS A 125 13.68 -18.99 -1.05
CA LYS A 125 13.24 -17.78 -1.73
C LYS A 125 11.77 -17.59 -1.37
N ILE A 126 11.50 -16.62 -0.50
CA ILE A 126 10.16 -16.37 0.01
C ILE A 126 9.86 -14.88 -0.18
N HIS A 127 8.72 -14.60 -0.74
CA HIS A 127 8.21 -13.24 -0.91
C HIS A 127 7.18 -12.98 0.19
N ASN A 128 7.44 -11.96 0.99
CA ASN A 128 6.58 -11.59 2.11
C ASN A 128 5.99 -10.21 1.84
N LEU A 129 4.66 -10.11 1.86
CA LEU A 129 3.97 -8.84 1.89
C LEU A 129 3.85 -8.37 3.33
N VAL A 130 4.40 -7.21 3.62
CA VAL A 130 4.38 -6.58 4.95
C VAL A 130 3.49 -5.35 4.89
N PHE A 131 2.51 -5.26 5.79
CA PHE A 131 1.61 -4.14 5.94
C PHE A 131 1.86 -3.43 7.25
N ALA A 132 1.86 -2.11 7.23
CA ALA A 132 2.08 -1.27 8.41
C ALA A 132 0.91 -0.32 8.64
N PRO A 133 0.46 -0.10 9.90
CA PRO A 133 -0.68 0.74 10.21
C PRO A 133 -0.39 2.24 10.06
N SER A 134 0.87 2.66 10.11
CA SER A 134 1.24 4.07 10.05
C SER A 134 2.62 4.31 9.44
N PHE A 135 2.85 5.53 8.96
CA PHE A 135 4.17 5.96 8.48
C PHE A 135 5.25 5.89 9.55
N GLU A 136 4.90 6.12 10.81
CA GLU A 136 5.84 5.99 11.93
C GLU A 136 6.34 4.54 12.05
N ILE A 137 5.43 3.57 11.96
CA ILE A 137 5.79 2.15 12.00
C ILE A 137 6.60 1.76 10.77
N VAL A 138 6.26 2.27 9.58
CA VAL A 138 7.07 2.08 8.35
C VAL A 138 8.51 2.56 8.56
N GLU A 139 8.71 3.73 9.15
CA GLU A 139 10.06 4.27 9.41
C GLU A 139 10.86 3.40 10.38
N LYS A 140 10.23 2.87 11.42
CA LYS A 140 10.86 1.92 12.36
C LYS A 140 11.26 0.62 11.64
N ILE A 141 10.36 0.07 10.81
CA ILE A 141 10.65 -1.13 10.00
C ILE A 141 11.82 -0.85 9.05
N ASN A 142 11.78 0.25 8.31
CA ASN A 142 12.83 0.61 7.35
C ASN A 142 14.18 0.84 8.03
N THR A 143 14.21 1.39 9.23
CA THR A 143 15.43 1.54 10.01
C THR A 143 16.06 0.18 10.31
N HIS A 144 15.28 -0.77 10.80
CA HIS A 144 15.79 -2.11 11.11
C HIS A 144 16.23 -2.88 9.84
N LEU A 145 15.43 -2.86 8.80
CA LEU A 145 15.74 -3.55 7.55
C LEU A 145 16.94 -2.91 6.84
N GLY A 146 17.14 -1.60 6.99
CA GLY A 146 18.27 -0.87 6.43
C GLY A 146 19.63 -1.29 7.02
N TRP A 147 19.68 -1.84 8.23
CA TRP A 147 20.89 -2.44 8.81
C TRP A 147 21.21 -3.83 8.22
N ILE A 148 20.21 -4.49 7.64
CA ILE A 148 20.34 -5.85 7.08
C ILE A 148 20.68 -5.80 5.60
N GLY A 149 20.16 -4.81 4.85
CA GLY A 149 20.40 -4.71 3.44
C GLY A 149 20.03 -3.39 2.79
N ASN A 150 20.27 -3.29 1.49
CA ASN A 150 20.07 -2.06 0.73
C ASN A 150 18.62 -1.91 0.27
N LEU A 151 17.89 -1.01 0.91
CA LEU A 151 16.50 -0.69 0.58
C LEU A 151 16.34 0.28 -0.60
N LYS A 152 17.46 0.89 -1.08
CA LYS A 152 17.44 1.90 -2.15
C LYS A 152 17.58 1.30 -3.55
N SER A 153 17.93 0.03 -3.65
CA SER A 153 18.26 -0.59 -4.94
C SER A 153 17.05 -1.02 -5.75
N ASP A 154 15.93 -1.24 -5.09
CA ASP A 154 14.68 -1.74 -5.69
C ASP A 154 13.51 -1.46 -4.74
N GLY A 155 12.32 -1.20 -5.28
CA GLY A 155 11.08 -1.10 -4.48
C GLY A 155 10.80 -2.38 -3.71
N ARG A 156 11.17 -3.52 -4.29
CA ARG A 156 11.13 -4.86 -3.66
C ARG A 156 12.55 -5.30 -3.27
N PRO A 157 13.06 -4.96 -2.08
CA PRO A 157 14.41 -5.30 -1.69
C PRO A 157 14.59 -6.80 -1.49
N ILE A 158 15.77 -7.29 -1.90
CA ILE A 158 16.20 -8.66 -1.61
C ILE A 158 17.05 -8.61 -0.34
N LEU A 159 16.61 -9.33 0.69
CA LEU A 159 17.31 -9.38 1.97
C LEU A 159 17.74 -10.84 2.27
N GLY A 160 18.97 -11.00 2.76
CA GLY A 160 19.49 -12.29 3.26
C GLY A 160 18.89 -12.70 4.60
N LEU A 161 17.62 -12.40 4.82
CA LEU A 161 16.90 -12.52 6.08
C LEU A 161 15.90 -13.69 6.02
N ASP A 162 15.95 -14.60 7.01
CA ASP A 162 14.93 -15.65 7.17
C ASP A 162 13.54 -15.02 7.36
N ALA A 163 12.54 -15.52 6.66
CA ALA A 163 11.17 -15.03 6.75
C ALA A 163 10.60 -15.04 8.19
N LYS A 164 11.00 -16.02 9.02
CA LYS A 164 10.65 -16.06 10.45
C LYS A 164 11.28 -14.89 11.23
N GLU A 165 12.51 -14.54 10.94
CA GLU A 165 13.19 -13.42 11.59
C GLU A 165 12.61 -12.08 11.11
N LEU A 166 12.26 -11.97 9.82
CA LEU A 166 11.50 -10.83 9.30
C LEU A 166 10.19 -10.64 10.10
N ALA A 167 9.41 -11.71 10.27
CA ALA A 167 8.16 -11.65 11.03
C ALA A 167 8.38 -11.20 12.48
N LYS A 168 9.41 -11.70 13.15
CA LYS A 168 9.77 -11.27 14.51
C LYS A 168 10.10 -9.78 14.57
N ILE A 169 10.91 -9.26 13.64
CA ILE A 169 11.27 -7.85 13.59
C ILE A 169 9.99 -7.01 13.43
N VAL A 170 9.15 -7.34 12.47
CA VAL A 170 7.93 -6.58 12.16
C VAL A 170 6.97 -6.56 13.33
N PHE A 171 6.67 -7.73 13.94
CA PHE A 171 5.71 -7.82 15.05
C PHE A 171 6.26 -7.28 16.38
N ASN A 172 7.59 -7.29 16.58
CA ASN A 172 8.21 -6.62 17.74
C ASN A 172 8.14 -5.09 17.62
N ILE A 173 8.11 -4.54 16.40
CA ILE A 173 7.94 -3.10 16.17
C ILE A 173 6.48 -2.70 16.39
N SER A 174 5.54 -3.49 15.86
CA SER A 174 4.12 -3.28 16.11
C SER A 174 3.33 -4.59 15.87
N PRO A 175 2.53 -5.04 16.86
CA PRO A 175 1.63 -6.18 16.67
C PRO A 175 0.46 -5.90 15.74
N GLU A 176 0.22 -4.63 15.38
CA GLU A 176 -0.82 -4.21 14.42
C GLU A 176 -0.39 -4.38 12.95
N CYS A 177 0.89 -4.70 12.71
CA CYS A 177 1.35 -5.08 11.38
C CYS A 177 0.73 -6.40 10.93
N MET A 178 0.68 -6.61 9.60
CA MET A 178 0.28 -7.88 9.01
C MET A 178 1.37 -8.37 8.04
N ILE A 179 1.47 -9.67 7.90
CA ILE A 179 2.34 -10.33 6.92
C ILE A 179 1.54 -11.43 6.22
#